data_4236db9b07101a7e48292ada7e4ace60
#
_entry.id   4236db9b07101a7e48292ada7e4ace60
#
_cell.length_a   1.000
_cell.length_b   1.000
_cell.length_c   1.000
_cell.angle_alpha   90.00
_cell.angle_beta   90.00
_cell.angle_gamma   90.00
#
_symmetry.space_group_name_H-M   'P 1'
#
loop_
_entity.id
_entity.type
_entity.pdbx_description
1 polymer ?
#
loop_
_entity_poly.entity_id
_entity_poly.type
_entity_poly.pdbx_seq_one_letter_code
_entity_poly.pdbx_strand_id
1 'polypeptide(L)'
;FSRIMIEAIIFDFGDVFIDLNKQAIDTEFRKLGLTAWHDDLDTLNKKYEIGKIDELEFMEGFRKHLPNAILIEIRTAWNSILGDFPLYRLEFLQMISSKYKLFLLSNTDYTHIEKFEHKEGQTFARDFYGCFEKVYFSYEIGFRKPDENAFKYVINNHNLNPKKTLFVDDKQENTDIAKKLGLQVWNLVPGVDDVVDLFDKKII
;
A
#
# COMPACT_ATOMS: atom_id res chain seq x y z
N PHE A 1 10.85 6.78 -32.91
CA PHE A 1 10.78 5.89 -31.74
C PHE A 1 9.31 5.59 -31.45
N SER A 2 8.87 4.33 -31.57
CA SER A 2 7.52 3.92 -31.21
C SER A 2 7.34 4.12 -29.69
N ARG A 3 6.36 4.94 -29.29
CA ARG A 3 6.00 5.12 -27.88
C ARG A 3 5.51 3.76 -27.36
N ILE A 4 6.06 3.29 -26.23
CA ILE A 4 5.59 2.07 -25.60
C ILE A 4 4.15 2.33 -25.12
N MET A 5 3.20 1.54 -25.61
CA MET A 5 1.81 1.67 -25.20
C MET A 5 1.59 0.84 -23.94
N ILE A 6 1.26 1.50 -22.83
CA ILE A 6 0.93 0.84 -21.57
C ILE A 6 -0.45 0.17 -21.71
N GLU A 7 -0.54 -1.07 -21.25
CA GLU A 7 -1.76 -1.89 -21.26
C GLU A 7 -2.29 -2.16 -19.84
N ALA A 8 -1.37 -2.21 -18.87
CA ALA A 8 -1.71 -2.47 -17.47
C ALA A 8 -0.98 -1.53 -16.52
N ILE A 9 -1.60 -1.24 -15.37
CA ILE A 9 -1.01 -0.43 -14.31
C ILE A 9 -1.16 -1.18 -12.98
N ILE A 10 -0.05 -1.32 -12.25
CA ILE A 10 -0.02 -1.83 -10.89
C ILE A 10 0.21 -0.64 -9.96
N PHE A 11 -0.72 -0.37 -9.07
CA PHE A 11 -0.62 0.72 -8.09
C PHE A 11 -0.30 0.19 -6.70
N ASP A 12 0.52 0.94 -5.96
CA ASP A 12 0.52 0.90 -4.51
C ASP A 12 -0.72 1.60 -3.95
N PHE A 13 -0.96 1.49 -2.64
CA PHE A 13 -2.13 2.05 -1.96
C PHE A 13 -1.76 3.26 -1.09
N GLY A 14 -0.92 3.05 -0.09
CA GLY A 14 -0.50 4.11 0.83
C GLY A 14 0.32 5.20 0.14
N ASP A 15 0.05 6.46 0.45
CA ASP A 15 0.65 7.64 -0.18
C ASP A 15 0.46 7.74 -1.72
N VAL A 16 -0.33 6.85 -2.30
CA VAL A 16 -0.79 6.92 -3.69
C VAL A 16 -2.27 7.29 -3.76
N PHE A 17 -3.13 6.55 -3.07
CA PHE A 17 -4.58 6.82 -2.98
C PHE A 17 -4.99 7.33 -1.62
N ILE A 18 -4.55 6.71 -0.53
CA ILE A 18 -4.78 7.13 0.84
C ILE A 18 -3.52 7.79 1.39
N ASP A 19 -3.67 8.97 1.97
CA ASP A 19 -2.56 9.67 2.60
C ASP A 19 -2.12 8.96 3.88
N LEU A 20 -0.81 8.89 4.14
CA LEU A 20 -0.26 8.29 5.35
C LEU A 20 0.30 9.36 6.29
N ASN A 21 -0.24 9.42 7.50
CA ASN A 21 0.21 10.35 8.54
C ASN A 21 1.26 9.70 9.45
N LYS A 22 2.50 9.69 9.01
CA LYS A 22 3.64 9.11 9.76
C LYS A 22 3.91 9.83 11.08
N GLN A 23 3.56 11.13 11.17
CA GLN A 23 3.69 11.88 12.40
C GLN A 23 2.62 11.49 13.44
N ALA A 24 1.40 11.19 13.00
CA ALA A 24 0.33 10.77 13.90
C ALA A 24 0.68 9.44 14.59
N ILE A 25 1.14 8.44 13.85
CA ILE A 25 1.50 7.13 14.43
C ILE A 25 2.65 7.26 15.45
N ASP A 26 3.69 8.04 15.14
CA ASP A 26 4.78 8.32 16.09
C ASP A 26 4.25 9.01 17.36
N THR A 27 3.41 10.02 17.21
CA THR A 27 2.80 10.76 18.32
C THR A 27 1.96 9.85 19.21
N GLU A 28 1.09 9.03 18.62
CA GLU A 28 0.20 8.15 19.40
C GLU A 28 0.99 7.06 20.15
N PHE A 29 2.01 6.45 19.54
CA PHE A 29 2.85 5.50 20.26
C PHE A 29 3.69 6.14 21.37
N ARG A 30 4.17 7.38 21.18
CA ARG A 30 4.85 8.13 22.25
C ARG A 30 3.93 8.40 23.43
N LYS A 31 2.65 8.72 23.21
CA LYS A 31 1.67 8.89 24.31
C LYS A 31 1.47 7.61 25.09
N LEU A 32 1.60 6.45 24.48
CA LEU A 32 1.54 5.15 25.14
C LEU A 32 2.83 4.77 25.88
N GLY A 33 3.91 5.55 25.69
CA GLY A 33 5.20 5.34 26.37
C GLY A 33 6.30 4.75 25.50
N LEU A 34 6.10 4.61 24.18
CA LEU A 34 7.17 4.17 23.28
C LEU A 34 8.20 5.28 23.10
N THR A 35 9.41 5.05 23.61
CA THR A 35 10.48 6.06 23.59
C THR A 35 11.31 6.03 22.30
N ALA A 36 11.36 4.88 21.63
CA ALA A 36 12.07 4.69 20.38
C ALA A 36 11.43 3.54 19.59
N TRP A 37 11.61 3.55 18.28
CA TRP A 37 11.26 2.41 17.44
C TRP A 37 12.37 1.35 17.55
N HIS A 38 12.00 0.12 17.89
CA HIS A 38 12.93 -0.98 18.09
C HIS A 38 12.96 -1.92 16.87
N ASP A 39 14.11 -2.54 16.61
CA ASP A 39 14.31 -3.43 15.45
C ASP A 39 13.39 -4.66 15.47
N ASP A 40 13.00 -5.15 16.66
CA ASP A 40 12.06 -6.26 16.79
C ASP A 40 10.64 -5.85 16.37
N LEU A 41 10.27 -4.56 16.48
CA LEU A 41 9.00 -4.05 15.97
C LEU A 41 8.98 -4.02 14.42
N ASP A 42 10.11 -3.70 13.78
CA ASP A 42 10.24 -3.84 12.32
C ASP A 42 10.08 -5.28 11.86
N THR A 43 10.71 -6.20 12.59
CA THR A 43 10.59 -7.64 12.31
C THR A 43 9.16 -8.12 12.50
N LEU A 44 8.51 -7.67 13.56
CA LEU A 44 7.12 -7.96 13.89
C LEU A 44 6.18 -7.45 12.78
N ASN A 45 6.36 -6.20 12.36
CA ASN A 45 5.57 -5.60 11.26
C ASN A 45 5.74 -6.38 9.96
N LYS A 46 6.97 -6.71 9.56
CA LYS A 46 7.23 -7.50 8.35
C LYS A 46 6.55 -8.87 8.39
N LYS A 47 6.51 -9.54 9.55
CA LYS A 47 5.79 -10.82 9.71
C LYS A 47 4.29 -10.64 9.59
N TYR A 48 3.75 -9.56 10.14
CA TYR A 48 2.32 -9.25 10.06
C TYR A 48 1.90 -8.90 8.63
N GLU A 49 2.67 -8.08 7.94
CA GLU A 49 2.43 -7.71 6.53
C GLU A 49 2.48 -8.88 5.54
N ILE A 50 3.05 -10.02 5.91
CA ILE A 50 3.05 -11.22 5.06
C ILE A 50 2.19 -12.36 5.62
N GLY A 51 1.34 -12.06 6.62
CA GLY A 51 0.39 -12.99 7.18
C GLY A 51 1.00 -14.13 8.01
N LYS A 52 2.27 -14.01 8.46
CA LYS A 52 2.94 -15.02 9.30
C LYS A 52 2.51 -15.00 10.76
N ILE A 53 1.94 -13.92 11.22
CA ILE A 53 1.39 -13.73 12.55
C ILE A 53 0.01 -13.10 12.42
N ASP A 54 -0.85 -13.34 13.40
CA ASP A 54 -2.16 -12.72 13.47
C ASP A 54 -2.15 -11.37 14.20
N GLU A 55 -3.30 -10.70 14.26
CA GLU A 55 -3.43 -9.38 14.90
C GLU A 55 -3.08 -9.44 16.38
N LEU A 56 -3.49 -10.50 17.09
CA LEU A 56 -3.23 -10.64 18.52
C LEU A 56 -1.73 -10.76 18.79
N GLU A 57 -1.04 -11.63 18.06
CA GLU A 57 0.42 -11.79 18.16
C GLU A 57 1.15 -10.49 17.85
N PHE A 58 0.67 -9.76 16.84
CA PHE A 58 1.23 -8.45 16.47
C PHE A 58 1.06 -7.43 17.60
N MET A 59 -0.14 -7.25 18.13
CA MET A 59 -0.41 -6.30 19.21
C MET A 59 0.31 -6.67 20.51
N GLU A 60 0.37 -7.96 20.86
CA GLU A 60 1.12 -8.45 22.03
C GLU A 60 2.63 -8.24 21.87
N GLY A 61 3.15 -8.25 20.65
CA GLY A 61 4.55 -7.90 20.39
C GLY A 61 4.90 -6.47 20.81
N PHE A 62 3.97 -5.52 20.63
CA PHE A 62 4.15 -4.13 21.11
C PHE A 62 4.14 -4.03 22.63
N ARG A 63 3.40 -4.86 23.33
CA ARG A 63 3.29 -4.82 24.81
C ARG A 63 4.61 -5.06 25.53
N LYS A 64 5.59 -5.68 24.88
CA LYS A 64 6.97 -5.80 25.43
C LYS A 64 7.60 -4.44 25.69
N HIS A 65 7.27 -3.46 24.84
CA HIS A 65 7.77 -2.09 24.94
C HIS A 65 6.75 -1.13 25.57
N LEU A 66 5.49 -1.56 25.70
CA LEU A 66 4.36 -0.78 26.18
C LEU A 66 3.60 -1.57 27.28
N PRO A 67 4.22 -1.88 28.43
CA PRO A 67 3.65 -2.81 29.40
C PRO A 67 2.34 -2.31 30.05
N ASN A 68 2.09 -1.00 30.02
CA ASN A 68 0.89 -0.38 30.60
C ASN A 68 -0.23 -0.15 29.56
N ALA A 69 0.05 -0.32 28.26
CA ALA A 69 -0.95 -0.15 27.22
C ALA A 69 -1.83 -1.39 27.09
N ILE A 70 -3.12 -1.18 26.86
CA ILE A 70 -4.04 -2.26 26.47
C ILE A 70 -4.08 -2.41 24.95
N LEU A 71 -4.52 -3.58 24.48
CA LEU A 71 -4.47 -3.94 23.06
C LEU A 71 -5.21 -2.95 22.17
N ILE A 72 -6.36 -2.43 22.61
CA ILE A 72 -7.15 -1.47 21.85
C ILE A 72 -6.45 -0.12 21.69
N GLU A 73 -5.65 0.30 22.65
CA GLU A 73 -4.84 1.53 22.55
C GLU A 73 -3.72 1.36 21.53
N ILE A 74 -3.05 0.20 21.54
CA ILE A 74 -2.02 -0.13 20.55
C ILE A 74 -2.63 -0.19 19.14
N ARG A 75 -3.78 -0.84 19.00
CA ARG A 75 -4.53 -0.91 17.74
C ARG A 75 -4.91 0.47 17.22
N THR A 76 -5.39 1.34 18.10
CA THR A 76 -5.75 2.72 17.77
C THR A 76 -4.53 3.52 17.34
N ALA A 77 -3.41 3.40 18.05
CA ALA A 77 -2.15 4.03 17.68
C ALA A 77 -1.64 3.53 16.32
N TRP A 78 -1.70 2.22 16.06
CA TRP A 78 -1.32 1.62 14.79
C TRP A 78 -2.14 2.18 13.62
N ASN A 79 -3.45 2.28 13.80
CA ASN A 79 -4.38 2.79 12.79
C ASN A 79 -4.30 4.31 12.57
N SER A 80 -3.66 5.06 13.45
CA SER A 80 -3.55 6.53 13.34
C SER A 80 -2.75 6.99 12.12
N ILE A 81 -1.99 6.09 11.49
CA ILE A 81 -1.28 6.39 10.24
C ILE A 81 -2.23 6.64 9.06
N LEU A 82 -3.43 6.08 9.09
CA LEU A 82 -4.38 6.20 7.98
C LEU A 82 -4.99 7.62 7.94
N GLY A 83 -4.58 8.37 6.93
CA GLY A 83 -5.08 9.71 6.63
C GLY A 83 -6.33 9.69 5.76
N ASP A 84 -6.46 10.70 4.90
CA ASP A 84 -7.62 10.87 4.03
C ASP A 84 -7.45 10.14 2.69
N PHE A 85 -8.58 9.71 2.13
CA PHE A 85 -8.67 9.24 0.76
C PHE A 85 -9.59 10.22 -0.01
N PRO A 86 -9.01 11.19 -0.73
CA PRO A 86 -9.80 12.17 -1.46
C PRO A 86 -10.66 11.53 -2.57
N LEU A 87 -11.92 11.91 -2.65
CA LEU A 87 -12.87 11.35 -3.62
C LEU A 87 -12.39 11.49 -5.06
N TYR A 88 -11.71 12.59 -5.41
CA TYR A 88 -11.22 12.81 -6.78
C TYR A 88 -10.20 11.75 -7.25
N ARG A 89 -9.48 11.11 -6.32
CA ARG A 89 -8.59 9.99 -6.66
C ARG A 89 -9.37 8.73 -7.05
N LEU A 90 -10.51 8.47 -6.38
CA LEU A 90 -11.42 7.40 -6.78
C LEU A 90 -12.04 7.68 -8.15
N GLU A 91 -12.51 8.91 -8.38
CA GLU A 91 -13.08 9.33 -9.68
C GLU A 91 -12.06 9.19 -10.80
N PHE A 92 -10.81 9.59 -10.57
CA PHE A 92 -9.71 9.38 -11.51
C PHE A 92 -9.49 7.89 -11.82
N LEU A 93 -9.46 7.05 -10.78
CA LEU A 93 -9.28 5.61 -10.92
C LEU A 93 -10.41 4.97 -11.73
N GLN A 94 -11.66 5.36 -11.47
CA GLN A 94 -12.83 4.94 -12.25
C GLN A 94 -12.71 5.33 -13.73
N MET A 95 -12.22 6.54 -14.00
CA MET A 95 -12.00 7.01 -15.37
C MET A 95 -10.96 6.15 -16.12
N ILE A 96 -9.83 5.85 -15.51
CA ILE A 96 -8.75 5.09 -16.17
C ILE A 96 -9.02 3.59 -16.23
N SER A 97 -9.87 3.05 -15.37
CA SER A 97 -10.24 1.62 -15.36
C SER A 97 -10.92 1.15 -16.65
N SER A 98 -11.50 2.08 -17.41
CA SER A 98 -12.08 1.79 -18.73
C SER A 98 -11.03 1.63 -19.85
N LYS A 99 -9.79 2.07 -19.60
CA LYS A 99 -8.72 2.11 -20.62
C LYS A 99 -7.57 1.14 -20.35
N TYR A 100 -7.31 0.86 -19.09
CA TYR A 100 -6.17 0.04 -18.64
C TYR A 100 -6.65 -1.09 -17.75
N LYS A 101 -5.93 -2.22 -17.78
CA LYS A 101 -6.08 -3.24 -16.74
C LYS A 101 -5.39 -2.74 -15.47
N LEU A 102 -6.14 -2.61 -14.38
CA LEU A 102 -5.62 -2.06 -13.13
C LEU A 102 -5.46 -3.16 -12.09
N PHE A 103 -4.36 -3.08 -11.34
CA PHE A 103 -4.05 -3.97 -10.22
C PHE A 103 -3.62 -3.14 -9.03
N LEU A 104 -3.99 -3.57 -7.82
CA LEU A 104 -3.48 -3.01 -6.57
C LEU A 104 -2.50 -4.01 -5.96
N LEU A 105 -1.31 -3.54 -5.56
CA LEU A 105 -0.31 -4.34 -4.84
C LEU A 105 0.19 -3.54 -3.64
N SER A 106 -0.33 -3.83 -2.46
CA SER A 106 -0.09 -3.08 -1.24
C SER A 106 0.60 -3.92 -0.17
N ASN A 107 1.67 -3.37 0.41
CA ASN A 107 2.19 -3.85 1.69
C ASN A 107 1.27 -3.32 2.79
N THR A 108 0.52 -4.20 3.40
CA THR A 108 -0.49 -3.83 4.40
C THR A 108 -0.81 -5.01 5.32
N ASP A 109 -1.69 -4.78 6.26
CA ASP A 109 -2.15 -5.76 7.21
C ASP A 109 -3.68 -5.70 7.38
N TYR A 110 -4.23 -6.73 8.01
CA TYR A 110 -5.67 -6.84 8.25
C TYR A 110 -6.22 -5.66 9.05
N THR A 111 -5.49 -5.19 10.07
CA THR A 111 -5.93 -4.10 10.96
C THR A 111 -6.12 -2.79 10.21
N HIS A 112 -5.17 -2.45 9.32
CA HIS A 112 -5.26 -1.26 8.49
C HIS A 112 -6.39 -1.36 7.46
N ILE A 113 -6.56 -2.50 6.81
CA ILE A 113 -7.63 -2.68 5.81
C ILE A 113 -9.01 -2.62 6.46
N GLU A 114 -9.20 -3.29 7.59
CA GLU A 114 -10.47 -3.21 8.34
C GLU A 114 -10.77 -1.75 8.76
N LYS A 115 -9.76 -1.02 9.24
CA LYS A 115 -9.92 0.40 9.60
C LYS A 115 -10.25 1.28 8.41
N PHE A 116 -9.60 1.07 7.27
CA PHE A 116 -9.88 1.77 6.01
C PHE A 116 -11.35 1.56 5.59
N GLU A 117 -11.79 0.29 5.51
CA GLU A 117 -13.15 -0.05 5.09
C GLU A 117 -14.21 0.50 6.04
N HIS A 118 -13.91 0.53 7.35
CA HIS A 118 -14.81 1.11 8.35
C HIS A 118 -14.86 2.64 8.24
N LYS A 119 -13.71 3.31 8.08
CA LYS A 119 -13.60 4.76 8.01
C LYS A 119 -14.27 5.34 6.76
N GLU A 120 -13.95 4.78 5.59
CA GLU A 120 -14.49 5.28 4.31
C GLU A 120 -15.89 4.74 4.01
N GLY A 121 -16.26 3.62 4.63
CA GLY A 121 -17.53 2.94 4.42
C GLY A 121 -17.46 1.87 3.32
N GLN A 122 -18.29 0.84 3.47
CA GLN A 122 -18.26 -0.34 2.60
C GLN A 122 -18.57 -0.01 1.13
N THR A 123 -19.43 0.98 0.86
CA THR A 123 -19.74 1.40 -0.52
C THR A 123 -18.52 2.00 -1.20
N PHE A 124 -17.82 2.90 -0.52
CA PHE A 124 -16.61 3.51 -1.04
C PHE A 124 -15.50 2.47 -1.28
N ALA A 125 -15.26 1.60 -0.29
CA ALA A 125 -14.26 0.54 -0.41
C ALA A 125 -14.58 -0.43 -1.56
N ARG A 126 -15.85 -0.84 -1.71
CA ARG A 126 -16.30 -1.68 -2.83
C ARG A 126 -16.07 -1.00 -4.18
N ASP A 127 -16.40 0.27 -4.29
CA ASP A 127 -16.25 1.02 -5.55
C ASP A 127 -14.76 1.21 -5.89
N PHE A 128 -13.92 1.42 -4.87
CA PHE A 128 -12.47 1.46 -5.03
C PHE A 128 -11.91 0.11 -5.51
N TYR A 129 -12.20 -0.97 -4.81
CA TYR A 129 -11.72 -2.31 -5.20
C TYR A 129 -12.26 -2.74 -6.56
N GLY A 130 -13.47 -2.32 -6.90
CA GLY A 130 -14.13 -2.62 -8.18
C GLY A 130 -13.45 -2.01 -9.40
N CYS A 131 -12.57 -1.02 -9.22
CA CYS A 131 -11.76 -0.45 -10.31
C CYS A 131 -10.64 -1.38 -10.78
N PHE A 132 -10.25 -2.36 -9.97
CA PHE A 132 -9.13 -3.26 -10.23
C PHE A 132 -9.61 -4.61 -10.78
N GLU A 133 -8.84 -5.18 -11.72
CA GLU A 133 -8.97 -6.58 -12.11
C GLU A 133 -8.73 -7.50 -10.90
N LYS A 134 -7.73 -7.13 -10.07
CA LYS A 134 -7.42 -7.81 -8.82
C LYS A 134 -6.73 -6.88 -7.83
N VAL A 135 -7.12 -7.03 -6.56
CA VAL A 135 -6.47 -6.41 -5.40
C VAL A 135 -5.57 -7.45 -4.73
N TYR A 136 -4.31 -7.08 -4.48
CA TYR A 136 -3.33 -7.91 -3.81
C TYR A 136 -2.84 -7.22 -2.54
N PHE A 137 -3.17 -7.80 -1.40
CA PHE A 137 -2.63 -7.41 -0.10
C PHE A 137 -1.53 -8.37 0.31
N SER A 138 -0.40 -7.84 0.78
CA SER A 138 0.77 -8.62 1.14
C SER A 138 0.47 -9.71 2.18
N TYR A 139 -0.39 -9.41 3.16
CA TYR A 139 -0.75 -10.38 4.20
C TYR A 139 -1.58 -11.56 3.69
N GLU A 140 -2.24 -11.42 2.53
CA GLU A 140 -3.00 -12.50 1.90
C GLU A 140 -2.12 -13.37 1.00
N ILE A 141 -1.18 -12.75 0.26
CA ILE A 141 -0.35 -13.45 -0.71
C ILE A 141 0.98 -13.98 -0.14
N GLY A 142 1.35 -13.53 1.06
CA GLY A 142 2.59 -13.98 1.73
C GLY A 142 3.88 -13.35 1.20
N PHE A 143 3.79 -12.35 0.34
CA PHE A 143 4.92 -11.60 -0.22
C PHE A 143 4.72 -10.11 -0.03
N ARG A 144 5.80 -9.39 0.24
CA ARG A 144 5.79 -7.93 0.36
C ARG A 144 6.86 -7.29 -0.51
N LYS A 145 6.58 -6.13 -1.08
CA LYS A 145 7.57 -5.30 -1.77
C LYS A 145 8.66 -4.87 -0.76
N PRO A 146 9.94 -4.79 -1.11
CA PRO A 146 10.51 -4.88 -2.46
C PRO A 146 10.92 -6.30 -2.91
N ASP A 147 10.45 -7.38 -2.24
CA ASP A 147 10.72 -8.74 -2.70
C ASP A 147 10.21 -8.92 -4.15
N GLU A 148 11.08 -9.40 -5.04
CA GLU A 148 10.74 -9.66 -6.45
C GLU A 148 9.53 -10.59 -6.58
N ASN A 149 9.33 -11.52 -5.63
CA ASN A 149 8.21 -12.46 -5.66
C ASN A 149 6.86 -11.77 -5.56
N ALA A 150 6.76 -10.63 -4.86
CA ALA A 150 5.52 -9.85 -4.80
C ALA A 150 5.10 -9.36 -6.20
N PHE A 151 6.04 -8.84 -6.98
CA PHE A 151 5.81 -8.39 -8.36
C PHE A 151 5.55 -9.55 -9.31
N LYS A 152 6.38 -10.60 -9.23
CA LYS A 152 6.25 -11.81 -10.06
C LYS A 152 4.92 -12.51 -9.83
N TYR A 153 4.39 -12.47 -8.61
CA TYR A 153 3.08 -13.02 -8.29
C TYR A 153 1.98 -12.38 -9.14
N VAL A 154 1.95 -11.05 -9.20
CA VAL A 154 0.97 -10.31 -10.02
C VAL A 154 1.21 -10.54 -11.51
N ILE A 155 2.45 -10.37 -11.97
CA ILE A 155 2.83 -10.49 -13.38
C ILE A 155 2.45 -11.87 -13.93
N ASN A 156 2.79 -12.93 -13.20
CA ASN A 156 2.56 -14.30 -13.66
C ASN A 156 1.08 -14.69 -13.62
N ASN A 157 0.34 -14.29 -12.57
CA ASN A 157 -1.09 -14.62 -12.44
C ASN A 157 -1.95 -14.00 -13.56
N HIS A 158 -1.48 -12.93 -14.18
CA HIS A 158 -2.22 -12.20 -15.21
C HIS A 158 -1.51 -12.18 -16.58
N ASN A 159 -0.41 -12.91 -16.73
CA ASN A 159 0.41 -12.95 -17.95
C ASN A 159 0.75 -11.54 -18.45
N LEU A 160 1.11 -10.63 -17.54
CA LEU A 160 1.41 -9.26 -17.89
C LEU A 160 2.74 -9.17 -18.66
N ASN A 161 2.78 -8.30 -19.68
CA ASN A 161 4.03 -7.94 -20.33
C ASN A 161 4.70 -6.83 -19.52
N PRO A 162 5.86 -7.06 -18.88
CA PRO A 162 6.52 -6.06 -18.05
C PRO A 162 6.76 -4.73 -18.78
N LYS A 163 7.20 -4.78 -20.04
CA LYS A 163 7.48 -3.58 -20.85
C LYS A 163 6.24 -2.72 -21.11
N LYS A 164 5.03 -3.32 -21.05
CA LYS A 164 3.74 -2.66 -21.25
C LYS A 164 2.96 -2.48 -19.94
N THR A 165 3.61 -2.69 -18.82
CA THR A 165 3.03 -2.54 -17.48
C THR A 165 3.74 -1.42 -16.75
N LEU A 166 2.97 -0.45 -16.25
CA LEU A 166 3.43 0.62 -15.38
C LEU A 166 3.25 0.22 -13.92
N PHE A 167 4.25 0.47 -13.09
CA PHE A 167 4.17 0.37 -11.64
C PHE A 167 4.30 1.75 -11.00
N VAL A 168 3.36 2.10 -10.13
CA VAL A 168 3.28 3.39 -9.42
C VAL A 168 3.39 3.15 -7.92
N ASP A 169 4.39 3.72 -7.28
CA ASP A 169 4.68 3.55 -5.85
C ASP A 169 5.44 4.78 -5.33
N ASP A 170 5.26 5.15 -4.08
CA ASP A 170 5.98 6.26 -3.45
C ASP A 170 7.40 5.88 -3.00
N LYS A 171 7.67 4.58 -2.80
CA LYS A 171 8.96 4.08 -2.31
C LYS A 171 9.89 3.73 -3.46
N GLN A 172 11.04 4.40 -3.51
CA GLN A 172 12.03 4.17 -4.55
C GLN A 172 12.57 2.73 -4.56
N GLU A 173 12.76 2.12 -3.40
CA GLU A 173 13.19 0.72 -3.32
C GLU A 173 12.26 -0.23 -4.07
N ASN A 174 10.94 0.04 -4.04
CA ASN A 174 9.95 -0.74 -4.76
C ASN A 174 10.01 -0.48 -6.27
N THR A 175 10.10 0.79 -6.69
CA THR A 175 10.21 1.14 -8.12
C THR A 175 11.52 0.68 -8.73
N ASP A 176 12.61 0.65 -7.97
CA ASP A 176 13.90 0.13 -8.44
C ASP A 176 13.82 -1.36 -8.79
N ILE A 177 13.19 -2.16 -7.92
CA ILE A 177 12.98 -3.60 -8.19
C ILE A 177 12.01 -3.81 -9.36
N ALA A 178 10.92 -3.06 -9.43
CA ALA A 178 9.98 -3.14 -10.54
C ALA A 178 10.68 -2.82 -11.87
N LYS A 179 11.52 -1.80 -11.91
CA LYS A 179 12.33 -1.43 -13.10
C LYS A 179 13.31 -2.53 -13.49
N LYS A 180 13.98 -3.15 -12.50
CA LYS A 180 14.87 -4.29 -12.72
C LYS A 180 14.15 -5.48 -13.35
N LEU A 181 12.87 -5.68 -13.02
CA LEU A 181 12.02 -6.71 -13.60
C LEU A 181 11.45 -6.33 -14.98
N GLY A 182 11.80 -5.16 -15.50
CA GLY A 182 11.42 -4.69 -16.83
C GLY A 182 10.14 -3.88 -16.91
N LEU A 183 9.51 -3.54 -15.77
CA LEU A 183 8.34 -2.67 -15.75
C LEU A 183 8.71 -1.22 -16.06
N GLN A 184 7.77 -0.48 -16.63
CA GLN A 184 7.80 0.98 -16.58
C GLN A 184 7.47 1.42 -15.15
N VAL A 185 8.06 2.52 -14.68
CA VAL A 185 7.86 2.94 -13.29
C VAL A 185 7.59 4.43 -13.18
N TRP A 186 6.76 4.78 -12.21
CA TRP A 186 6.63 6.13 -11.70
C TRP A 186 6.82 6.09 -10.18
N ASN A 187 7.93 6.71 -9.72
CA ASN A 187 8.14 6.94 -8.30
C ASN A 187 7.41 8.24 -7.93
N LEU A 188 6.19 8.10 -7.44
CA LEU A 188 5.35 9.20 -7.00
C LEU A 188 5.91 9.81 -5.72
N VAL A 189 6.06 11.13 -5.66
CA VAL A 189 6.58 11.84 -4.49
C VAL A 189 5.42 12.46 -3.70
N PRO A 190 5.04 11.92 -2.53
CA PRO A 190 3.95 12.46 -1.72
C PRO A 190 4.17 13.93 -1.37
N GLY A 191 3.11 14.74 -1.45
CA GLY A 191 3.16 16.17 -1.21
C GLY A 191 3.69 17.02 -2.38
N VAL A 192 4.24 16.37 -3.43
CA VAL A 192 4.68 17.01 -4.68
C VAL A 192 3.83 16.52 -5.85
N ASP A 193 3.68 15.21 -5.96
CA ASP A 193 2.87 14.55 -6.98
C ASP A 193 1.53 14.11 -6.40
N ASP A 194 0.53 14.01 -7.26
CA ASP A 194 -0.71 13.29 -6.99
C ASP A 194 -0.93 12.22 -8.08
N VAL A 195 -1.60 11.14 -7.74
CA VAL A 195 -1.85 10.04 -8.70
C VAL A 195 -2.62 10.51 -9.93
N VAL A 196 -3.43 11.55 -9.81
CA VAL A 196 -4.20 12.15 -10.92
C VAL A 196 -3.31 12.86 -11.95
N ASP A 197 -2.04 13.14 -11.61
CA ASP A 197 -1.05 13.75 -12.52
C ASP A 197 -0.47 12.74 -13.52
N LEU A 198 -0.92 11.49 -13.51
CA LEU A 198 -0.37 10.38 -14.28
C LEU A 198 -0.16 10.72 -15.78
N PHE A 199 -1.14 11.38 -16.41
CA PHE A 199 -1.05 11.74 -17.83
C PHE A 199 -0.04 12.89 -18.07
N ASP A 200 0.13 13.78 -17.10
CA ASP A 200 1.08 14.90 -17.19
C ASP A 200 2.54 14.42 -17.11
N LYS A 201 2.77 13.26 -16.50
CA LYS A 201 4.11 12.64 -16.43
C LYS A 201 4.60 12.10 -17.77
N LYS A 202 3.76 12.05 -18.80
CA LYS A 202 4.08 11.57 -20.17
C LYS A 202 4.65 10.14 -20.21
N ILE A 203 4.29 9.33 -19.23
CA ILE A 203 4.70 7.91 -19.15
C ILE A 203 3.74 7.05 -19.98
N ILE A 204 2.48 7.45 -20.05
CA ILE A 204 1.38 6.77 -20.75
C ILE A 204 0.71 7.69 -21.77
#